data_9a548113a7701bf74151a78ba6320114
#
_entry.id   9a548113a7701bf74151a78ba6320114
#
_cell.length_a   1.000
_cell.length_b   1.000
_cell.length_c   1.000
_cell.angle_alpha   90.00
_cell.angle_beta   90.00
_cell.angle_gamma   90.00
#
_symmetry.space_group_name_H-M   'P 1'
#
loop_
_entity.id
_entity.type
_entity.pdbx_description
1 polymer ?
#
loop_
_entity_poly.entity_id
_entity_poly.type
_entity_poly.pdbx_seq_one_letter_code
_entity_poly.pdbx_strand_id
1 'polypeptide(L)'
;MFRVAFVNTHPIQYFAPLYAYLNQTGEFAITALYLSDFSVRGSLDHAFGQTLKWDIDLLFGYDARFIKGATLRNEPTGFFSIFAPQIWREVRYGGFDALVVHGHTPAATLIAAAAARWSGLPVFTRGETHLGLSRGSLKRLARKPLMRAFYRHLSGSLAIGSANAAFYRAMDMPQERIFSMPYTVDNTRFTEGSRLSEEQRKDVRAKLGVADADPIVLYVAKLQARKHPDDLLRAARRLQNQGIRFHVVIVGSGEMAAELVDLAGRLGLDNVHFHGFANQSTLPQIYGAADVFALPSENEPWGLAVNEAMCAGLPIVASAEIGCVADLVQPHVNGLTFTAGDVEGLANALHPILVDMKIRQRMSEASRAIISHWSYAECAAGLQAALAYSGVVARRLAMRAQ
;
A
#
# COMPACT_ATOMS: atom_id res chain seq x y z
N MET A 1 -13.76 9.36 -23.20
CA MET A 1 -12.67 8.59 -22.56
C MET A 1 -11.43 9.47 -22.50
N PHE A 2 -10.88 9.72 -21.31
CA PHE A 2 -9.66 10.52 -21.10
C PHE A 2 -8.43 9.62 -21.19
N ARG A 3 -7.45 10.01 -22.01
CA ARG A 3 -6.19 9.25 -22.20
C ARG A 3 -5.19 9.71 -21.16
N VAL A 4 -4.98 8.91 -20.10
CA VAL A 4 -4.11 9.26 -18.98
C VAL A 4 -2.91 8.32 -18.93
N ALA A 5 -1.70 8.89 -18.97
CA ALA A 5 -0.47 8.13 -18.78
C ALA A 5 -0.05 8.13 -17.31
N PHE A 6 0.31 6.95 -16.77
CA PHE A 6 0.93 6.77 -15.47
C PHE A 6 2.38 6.33 -15.64
N VAL A 7 3.32 7.06 -15.07
CA VAL A 7 4.73 6.68 -15.07
C VAL A 7 5.07 5.95 -13.79
N ASN A 8 5.44 4.68 -13.92
CA ASN A 8 5.79 3.81 -12.81
C ASN A 8 7.19 3.24 -12.99
N THR A 9 7.85 2.91 -11.89
CA THR A 9 9.13 2.20 -11.94
C THR A 9 8.96 0.81 -12.53
N HIS A 10 7.97 0.05 -12.09
CA HIS A 10 7.65 -1.32 -12.53
C HIS A 10 6.18 -1.64 -12.24
N PRO A 11 5.61 -2.71 -12.82
CA PRO A 11 4.28 -3.20 -12.44
C PRO A 11 4.24 -3.65 -10.98
N ILE A 12 3.21 -3.23 -10.24
CA ILE A 12 2.96 -3.65 -8.86
C ILE A 12 1.51 -4.07 -8.66
N GLN A 13 1.31 -5.02 -7.76
CA GLN A 13 0.03 -5.69 -7.49
C GLN A 13 -1.09 -4.76 -7.01
N TYR A 14 -0.78 -3.55 -6.57
CA TYR A 14 -1.77 -2.58 -6.09
C TYR A 14 -2.20 -1.58 -7.15
N PHE A 15 -1.34 -1.29 -8.15
CA PHE A 15 -1.67 -0.34 -9.22
C PHE A 15 -2.25 -1.02 -10.45
N ALA A 16 -1.77 -2.22 -10.80
CA ALA A 16 -2.25 -2.93 -11.98
C ALA A 16 -3.78 -3.16 -11.95
N PRO A 17 -4.40 -3.69 -10.87
CA PRO A 17 -5.85 -3.84 -10.80
C PRO A 17 -6.60 -2.49 -10.81
N LEU A 18 -6.03 -1.45 -10.19
CA LEU A 18 -6.62 -0.10 -10.25
C LEU A 18 -6.66 0.44 -11.68
N TYR A 19 -5.59 0.24 -12.48
CA TYR A 19 -5.57 0.69 -13.88
C TYR A 19 -6.58 -0.08 -14.73
N ALA A 20 -6.71 -1.38 -14.52
CA ALA A 20 -7.74 -2.20 -15.16
C ALA A 20 -9.14 -1.71 -14.81
N TYR A 21 -9.41 -1.44 -13.53
CA TYR A 21 -10.68 -0.88 -13.08
C TYR A 21 -10.99 0.47 -13.73
N LEU A 22 -10.03 1.40 -13.75
CA LEU A 22 -10.22 2.72 -14.38
C LEU A 22 -10.59 2.60 -15.86
N ASN A 23 -9.99 1.65 -16.59
CA ASN A 23 -10.39 1.38 -17.97
C ASN A 23 -11.81 0.81 -18.09
N GLN A 24 -12.21 -0.07 -17.18
CA GLN A 24 -13.55 -0.68 -17.18
C GLN A 24 -14.67 0.34 -16.97
N THR A 25 -14.40 1.48 -16.31
CA THR A 25 -15.41 2.55 -16.17
C THR A 25 -15.85 3.15 -17.51
N GLY A 26 -15.06 2.98 -18.57
CA GLY A 26 -15.29 3.61 -19.87
C GLY A 26 -14.99 5.11 -19.92
N GLU A 27 -14.63 5.72 -18.80
CA GLU A 27 -14.28 7.14 -18.71
C GLU A 27 -12.83 7.41 -19.06
N PHE A 28 -11.94 6.46 -18.74
CA PHE A 28 -10.50 6.58 -18.91
C PHE A 28 -9.95 5.57 -19.90
N ALA A 29 -8.86 5.93 -20.58
CA ALA A 29 -7.95 5.05 -21.30
C ALA A 29 -6.58 5.18 -20.65
N ILE A 30 -6.27 4.24 -19.76
CA ILE A 30 -5.05 4.25 -18.97
C ILE A 30 -3.91 3.58 -19.74
N THR A 31 -2.79 4.29 -19.87
CA THR A 31 -1.52 3.74 -20.32
C THR A 31 -0.51 3.81 -19.18
N ALA A 32 0.01 2.68 -18.74
CA ALA A 32 1.10 2.64 -17.77
C ALA A 32 2.45 2.57 -18.50
N LEU A 33 3.29 3.58 -18.29
CA LEU A 33 4.65 3.67 -18.81
C LEU A 33 5.63 3.13 -17.76
N TYR A 34 6.09 1.90 -17.95
CA TYR A 34 6.98 1.20 -17.03
C TYR A 34 8.45 1.43 -17.37
N LEU A 35 9.22 1.83 -16.36
CA LEU A 35 10.65 2.07 -16.45
C LEU A 35 11.49 0.80 -16.24
N SER A 36 10.87 -0.30 -15.78
CA SER A 36 11.51 -1.59 -15.58
C SER A 36 10.45 -2.70 -15.61
N ASP A 37 10.86 -3.90 -15.96
CA ASP A 37 10.02 -5.10 -15.99
C ASP A 37 10.43 -6.14 -14.93
N PHE A 38 11.24 -5.74 -13.94
CA PHE A 38 11.84 -6.67 -12.98
C PHE A 38 10.77 -7.48 -12.20
N SER A 39 9.63 -6.91 -11.86
CA SER A 39 8.55 -7.58 -11.11
C SER A 39 7.76 -8.61 -11.94
N VAL A 40 7.83 -8.53 -13.28
CA VAL A 40 7.14 -9.45 -14.19
C VAL A 40 8.03 -10.64 -14.57
N ARG A 41 9.33 -10.42 -14.69
CA ARG A 41 10.28 -11.48 -15.04
C ARG A 41 10.54 -12.49 -13.90
N GLY A 42 10.15 -12.19 -12.68
CA GLY A 42 10.58 -12.92 -11.50
C GLY A 42 12.02 -12.57 -11.14
N SER A 43 12.22 -11.55 -10.34
CA SER A 43 13.53 -11.07 -9.91
C SER A 43 13.74 -11.34 -8.43
N LEU A 44 15.02 -11.41 -8.01
CA LEU A 44 15.35 -11.48 -6.61
C LEU A 44 14.88 -10.19 -5.93
N ASP A 45 13.90 -10.30 -5.05
CA ASP A 45 13.52 -9.22 -4.13
C ASP A 45 14.43 -9.36 -2.90
N HIS A 46 15.39 -8.44 -2.79
CA HIS A 46 16.37 -8.47 -1.69
C HIS A 46 15.71 -8.33 -0.31
N ALA A 47 14.55 -7.69 -0.23
CA ALA A 47 13.84 -7.49 1.01
C ALA A 47 13.02 -8.72 1.47
N PHE A 48 12.66 -9.60 0.54
CA PHE A 48 12.09 -10.92 0.83
C PHE A 48 13.15 -12.04 0.84
N GLY A 49 14.36 -11.77 0.34
CA GLY A 49 15.43 -12.75 0.25
C GLY A 49 15.18 -13.91 -0.74
N GLN A 50 14.21 -13.73 -1.65
CA GLN A 50 13.81 -14.76 -2.62
C GLN A 50 13.36 -14.18 -3.95
N THR A 51 13.36 -15.01 -4.99
CA THR A 51 12.78 -14.64 -6.29
C THR A 51 11.27 -14.61 -6.18
N LEU A 52 10.68 -13.41 -6.33
CA LEU A 52 9.25 -13.23 -6.29
C LEU A 52 8.68 -13.19 -7.71
N LYS A 53 7.61 -13.94 -7.90
CA LYS A 53 6.71 -13.82 -9.05
C LYS A 53 5.28 -13.74 -8.49
N TRP A 54 4.62 -12.64 -8.82
CA TRP A 54 3.22 -12.48 -8.43
C TRP A 54 2.35 -13.48 -9.21
N ASP A 55 1.36 -14.06 -8.53
CA ASP A 55 0.42 -15.05 -9.09
C ASP A 55 -0.85 -14.39 -9.65
N ILE A 56 -0.83 -13.08 -9.83
CA ILE A 56 -1.85 -12.29 -10.51
C ILE A 56 -1.26 -11.65 -11.77
N ASP A 57 -2.08 -11.46 -12.82
CA ASP A 57 -1.64 -10.79 -14.03
C ASP A 57 -1.52 -9.27 -13.81
N LEU A 58 -0.28 -8.79 -13.79
CA LEU A 58 0.03 -7.38 -13.57
C LEU A 58 -0.08 -6.51 -14.83
N LEU A 59 -0.39 -7.08 -15.99
CA LEU A 59 -0.44 -6.36 -17.27
C LEU A 59 -1.83 -6.37 -17.91
N PHE A 60 -2.77 -7.07 -17.31
CA PHE A 60 -4.11 -7.25 -17.86
C PHE A 60 -5.01 -6.02 -17.64
N GLY A 61 -5.84 -5.69 -18.64
CA GLY A 61 -6.95 -4.75 -18.53
C GLY A 61 -6.61 -3.28 -18.79
N TYR A 62 -5.36 -2.95 -19.13
CA TYR A 62 -4.91 -1.61 -19.51
C TYR A 62 -3.73 -1.66 -20.50
N ASP A 63 -3.36 -0.51 -21.08
CA ASP A 63 -2.21 -0.42 -22.00
C ASP A 63 -0.90 -0.33 -21.20
N ALA A 64 -0.13 -1.44 -21.15
CA ALA A 64 1.14 -1.56 -20.45
C ALA A 64 2.31 -1.42 -21.41
N ARG A 65 3.13 -0.36 -21.28
CA ARG A 65 4.28 -0.10 -22.14
C ARG A 65 5.57 -0.04 -21.35
N PHE A 66 6.53 -0.87 -21.74
CA PHE A 66 7.88 -0.82 -21.18
C PHE A 66 8.77 0.11 -22.00
N ILE A 67 9.41 1.09 -21.31
CA ILE A 67 10.30 2.04 -21.97
C ILE A 67 11.58 1.32 -22.41
N LYS A 68 11.89 1.35 -23.70
CA LYS A 68 13.07 0.69 -24.26
C LYS A 68 14.35 1.26 -23.66
N GLY A 69 15.29 0.37 -23.29
CA GLY A 69 16.58 0.74 -22.70
C GLY A 69 16.57 0.98 -21.18
N ALA A 70 15.40 0.90 -20.53
CA ALA A 70 15.25 1.03 -19.08
C ALA A 70 15.14 -0.34 -18.38
N THR A 71 15.96 -1.30 -18.78
CA THR A 71 15.95 -2.65 -18.21
C THR A 71 16.81 -2.70 -16.96
N LEU A 72 16.21 -3.00 -15.81
CA LEU A 72 16.91 -3.25 -14.56
C LEU A 72 16.78 -4.72 -14.17
N ARG A 73 17.89 -5.31 -13.70
CA ARG A 73 17.88 -6.68 -13.16
C ARG A 73 17.43 -6.74 -11.71
N ASN A 74 17.55 -5.63 -10.98
CA ASN A 74 17.26 -5.52 -9.56
C ASN A 74 16.26 -4.39 -9.30
N GLU A 75 15.71 -4.36 -8.09
CA GLU A 75 14.84 -3.28 -7.62
C GLU A 75 15.55 -1.92 -7.75
N PRO A 76 14.89 -0.90 -8.35
CA PRO A 76 15.49 0.40 -8.55
C PRO A 76 15.63 1.16 -7.23
N THR A 77 16.86 1.44 -6.83
CA THR A 77 17.17 2.22 -5.63
C THR A 77 17.89 3.51 -5.97
N GLY A 78 17.34 4.64 -5.53
CA GLY A 78 17.97 5.95 -5.68
C GLY A 78 17.56 6.73 -6.93
N PHE A 79 18.05 7.97 -6.99
CA PHE A 79 17.62 8.96 -8.00
C PHE A 79 18.09 8.59 -9.43
N PHE A 80 19.34 8.16 -9.58
CA PHE A 80 19.92 7.79 -10.88
C PHE A 80 19.80 6.31 -11.22
N SER A 81 19.06 5.52 -10.43
CA SER A 81 18.89 4.09 -10.68
C SER A 81 18.25 3.79 -12.03
N ILE A 82 17.39 4.68 -12.51
CA ILE A 82 16.81 4.60 -13.85
C ILE A 82 16.98 5.93 -14.57
N PHE A 83 17.73 5.90 -15.65
CA PHE A 83 17.86 7.00 -16.61
C PHE A 83 17.30 6.55 -17.96
N ALA A 84 16.09 6.99 -18.31
CA ALA A 84 15.35 6.58 -19.49
C ALA A 84 14.88 7.81 -20.28
N PRO A 85 15.77 8.48 -21.04
CA PRO A 85 15.44 9.68 -21.81
C PRO A 85 14.40 9.42 -22.90
N GLN A 86 14.25 8.15 -23.34
CA GLN A 86 13.24 7.74 -24.33
C GLN A 86 11.81 8.02 -23.86
N ILE A 87 11.56 8.12 -22.54
CA ILE A 87 10.25 8.48 -22.00
C ILE A 87 9.77 9.86 -22.48
N TRP A 88 10.71 10.76 -22.84
CA TRP A 88 10.39 12.04 -23.42
C TRP A 88 9.54 11.89 -24.70
N ARG A 89 9.93 10.99 -25.60
CA ARG A 89 9.21 10.74 -26.86
C ARG A 89 7.85 10.08 -26.61
N GLU A 90 7.79 9.11 -25.70
CA GLU A 90 6.55 8.41 -25.34
C GLU A 90 5.52 9.39 -24.77
N VAL A 91 5.92 10.30 -23.89
CA VAL A 91 5.02 11.29 -23.31
C VAL A 91 4.61 12.34 -24.36
N ARG A 92 5.56 12.86 -25.12
CA ARG A 92 5.29 13.93 -26.08
C ARG A 92 4.39 13.51 -27.23
N TYR A 93 4.57 12.30 -27.76
CA TYR A 93 3.87 11.81 -28.95
C TYR A 93 2.82 10.74 -28.64
N GLY A 94 2.63 10.37 -27.37
CA GLY A 94 1.68 9.35 -26.96
C GLY A 94 0.20 9.77 -27.08
N GLY A 95 -0.07 11.07 -27.33
CA GLY A 95 -1.43 11.59 -27.51
C GLY A 95 -2.25 11.55 -26.20
N PHE A 96 -1.62 11.76 -25.06
CA PHE A 96 -2.27 11.79 -23.76
C PHE A 96 -2.95 13.12 -23.47
N ASP A 97 -3.96 13.09 -22.60
CA ASP A 97 -4.64 14.27 -22.09
C ASP A 97 -4.03 14.76 -20.77
N ALA A 98 -3.42 13.85 -20.01
CA ALA A 98 -2.75 14.14 -18.74
C ALA A 98 -1.66 13.10 -18.44
N LEU A 99 -0.70 13.50 -17.59
CA LEU A 99 0.33 12.64 -17.04
C LEU A 99 0.22 12.55 -15.51
N VAL A 100 0.34 11.35 -14.96
CA VAL A 100 0.50 11.09 -13.53
C VAL A 100 1.88 10.49 -13.29
N VAL A 101 2.64 11.07 -12.37
CA VAL A 101 3.97 10.57 -11.97
C VAL A 101 3.98 10.10 -10.52
N HIS A 102 4.67 9.01 -10.23
CA HIS A 102 4.81 8.50 -8.87
C HIS A 102 6.02 9.16 -8.17
N GLY A 103 5.75 10.27 -7.44
CA GLY A 103 6.77 11.01 -6.72
C GLY A 103 7.73 11.79 -7.64
N HIS A 104 8.98 11.96 -7.18
CA HIS A 104 10.03 12.73 -7.86
C HIS A 104 11.30 11.90 -8.14
N THR A 105 11.24 10.62 -7.92
CA THR A 105 12.33 9.65 -8.17
C THR A 105 11.79 8.45 -8.95
N PRO A 106 12.58 7.83 -9.83
CA PRO A 106 13.94 8.17 -10.28
C PRO A 106 13.98 9.38 -11.24
N ALA A 107 15.18 9.71 -11.77
CA ALA A 107 15.37 10.83 -12.71
C ALA A 107 14.45 10.78 -13.94
N ALA A 108 14.15 9.58 -14.45
CA ALA A 108 13.21 9.38 -15.56
C ALA A 108 11.82 9.97 -15.29
N THR A 109 11.36 10.02 -14.03
CA THR A 109 10.10 10.65 -13.64
C THR A 109 10.11 12.16 -13.88
N LEU A 110 11.26 12.83 -13.59
CA LEU A 110 11.41 14.26 -13.87
C LEU A 110 11.47 14.55 -15.37
N ILE A 111 12.10 13.67 -16.16
CA ILE A 111 12.16 13.77 -17.61
C ILE A 111 10.73 13.66 -18.19
N ALA A 112 9.92 12.73 -17.70
CA ALA A 112 8.53 12.56 -18.10
C ALA A 112 7.68 13.80 -17.76
N ALA A 113 7.82 14.34 -16.55
CA ALA A 113 7.12 15.54 -16.13
C ALA A 113 7.52 16.78 -16.98
N ALA A 114 8.81 16.93 -17.31
CA ALA A 114 9.30 17.98 -18.18
C ALA A 114 8.74 17.84 -19.60
N ALA A 115 8.72 16.64 -20.17
CA ALA A 115 8.16 16.36 -21.50
C ALA A 115 6.67 16.71 -21.56
N ALA A 116 5.89 16.34 -20.53
CA ALA A 116 4.47 16.63 -20.46
C ALA A 116 4.22 18.15 -20.39
N ARG A 117 4.96 18.86 -19.55
CA ARG A 117 4.86 20.33 -19.46
C ARG A 117 5.22 21.01 -20.78
N TRP A 118 6.29 20.56 -21.43
CA TRP A 118 6.68 21.07 -22.75
C TRP A 118 5.57 20.89 -23.79
N SER A 119 4.80 19.81 -23.68
CA SER A 119 3.68 19.48 -24.56
C SER A 119 2.33 20.11 -24.11
N GLY A 120 2.32 20.97 -23.07
CA GLY A 120 1.13 21.60 -22.55
C GLY A 120 0.17 20.63 -21.80
N LEU A 121 0.64 19.44 -21.44
CA LEU A 121 -0.15 18.47 -20.70
C LEU A 121 -0.13 18.80 -19.19
N PRO A 122 -1.26 18.70 -18.49
CA PRO A 122 -1.30 18.75 -17.04
C PRO A 122 -0.53 17.55 -16.47
N VAL A 123 0.24 17.81 -15.41
CA VAL A 123 1.03 16.82 -14.69
C VAL A 123 0.56 16.75 -13.26
N PHE A 124 0.12 15.57 -12.85
CA PHE A 124 -0.23 15.26 -11.47
C PHE A 124 0.83 14.36 -10.84
N THR A 125 0.96 14.41 -9.52
CA THR A 125 1.81 13.49 -8.77
C THR A 125 0.96 12.65 -7.83
N ARG A 126 1.34 11.38 -7.68
CA ARG A 126 0.87 10.47 -6.65
C ARG A 126 2.07 9.88 -5.95
N GLY A 127 2.08 9.77 -4.63
CA GLY A 127 3.24 9.24 -3.90
C GLY A 127 2.89 8.95 -2.46
N GLU A 128 3.74 8.19 -1.80
CA GLU A 128 3.50 7.68 -0.44
C GLU A 128 4.20 8.52 0.65
N THR A 129 4.82 9.64 0.29
CA THR A 129 5.59 10.45 1.23
C THR A 129 4.67 11.21 2.19
N HIS A 130 4.99 11.15 3.48
CA HIS A 130 4.38 11.98 4.51
C HIS A 130 5.44 12.59 5.43
N LEU A 131 5.05 13.56 6.27
CA LEU A 131 5.98 14.33 7.11
C LEU A 131 6.61 13.51 8.25
N GLY A 132 5.94 12.45 8.70
CA GLY A 132 6.38 11.58 9.78
C GLY A 132 7.47 10.58 9.41
N LEU A 133 7.77 10.40 8.10
CA LEU A 133 8.86 9.50 7.70
C LEU A 133 10.21 10.04 8.14
N SER A 134 10.94 9.25 8.96
CA SER A 134 12.28 9.60 9.40
C SER A 134 13.27 9.50 8.24
N ARG A 135 13.65 10.64 7.69
CA ARG A 135 14.77 10.78 6.76
C ARG A 135 15.74 11.76 7.38
N GLY A 136 17.03 11.43 7.40
CA GLY A 136 18.07 12.24 8.05
C GLY A 136 17.86 13.76 7.86
N SER A 137 17.76 14.49 8.95
CA SER A 137 17.24 15.87 9.03
C SER A 137 17.96 16.89 8.14
N LEU A 138 19.29 16.80 8.05
CA LEU A 138 20.12 17.70 7.22
C LEU A 138 19.90 17.52 5.72
N LYS A 139 19.82 16.26 5.25
CA LYS A 139 19.57 15.97 3.82
C LYS A 139 18.16 16.40 3.40
N ARG A 140 17.19 16.33 4.29
CA ARG A 140 15.81 16.79 4.06
C ARG A 140 15.75 18.30 3.94
N LEU A 141 16.46 19.04 4.82
CA LEU A 141 16.48 20.49 4.81
C LEU A 141 17.10 21.02 3.50
N ALA A 142 18.23 20.47 3.07
CA ALA A 142 18.91 20.84 1.84
C ALA A 142 18.10 20.57 0.56
N ARG A 143 17.27 19.51 0.55
CA ARG A 143 16.44 19.14 -0.61
C ARG A 143 15.08 19.84 -0.65
N LYS A 144 14.63 20.42 0.46
CA LYS A 144 13.30 21.02 0.58
C LYS A 144 13.01 22.11 -0.46
N PRO A 145 13.92 23.05 -0.79
CA PRO A 145 13.67 24.06 -1.83
C PRO A 145 13.45 23.44 -3.22
N LEU A 146 14.25 22.43 -3.58
CA LEU A 146 14.13 21.74 -4.87
C LEU A 146 12.81 20.95 -4.95
N MET A 147 12.41 20.30 -3.87
CA MET A 147 11.13 19.60 -3.79
C MET A 147 9.95 20.56 -3.89
N ARG A 148 9.99 21.70 -3.19
CA ARG A 148 8.98 22.76 -3.31
C ARG A 148 8.88 23.26 -4.74
N ALA A 149 10.00 23.56 -5.38
CA ALA A 149 10.03 23.98 -6.77
C ALA A 149 9.39 22.93 -7.68
N PHE A 150 9.70 21.64 -7.49
CA PHE A 150 9.09 20.57 -8.26
C PHE A 150 7.56 20.52 -8.07
N TYR A 151 7.08 20.38 -6.82
CA TYR A 151 5.65 20.24 -6.53
C TYR A 151 4.83 21.49 -6.90
N ARG A 152 5.37 22.68 -6.72
CA ARG A 152 4.73 23.95 -7.10
C ARG A 152 4.42 24.04 -8.60
N HIS A 153 5.25 23.40 -9.45
CA HIS A 153 5.10 23.44 -10.90
C HIS A 153 4.18 22.33 -11.45
N LEU A 154 3.68 21.45 -10.62
CA LEU A 154 2.69 20.43 -11.01
C LEU A 154 1.28 21.02 -11.07
N SER A 155 0.43 20.44 -11.89
CA SER A 155 -0.99 20.83 -11.99
C SER A 155 -1.77 20.47 -10.73
N GLY A 156 -1.34 19.43 -10.00
CA GLY A 156 -1.90 19.01 -8.72
C GLY A 156 -1.29 17.72 -8.21
N SER A 157 -1.83 17.24 -7.09
CA SER A 157 -1.50 15.93 -6.52
C SER A 157 -2.75 15.07 -6.35
N LEU A 158 -2.55 13.76 -6.43
CA LEU A 158 -3.51 12.72 -6.14
C LEU A 158 -3.14 12.12 -4.79
N ALA A 159 -3.62 12.72 -3.72
CA ALA A 159 -3.24 12.38 -2.36
C ALA A 159 -3.83 11.03 -1.94
N ILE A 160 -2.99 10.15 -1.39
CA ILE A 160 -3.37 8.80 -0.98
C ILE A 160 -4.07 8.75 0.38
N GLY A 161 -3.99 9.83 1.18
CA GLY A 161 -4.59 9.99 2.49
C GLY A 161 -4.20 11.31 3.12
N SER A 162 -4.68 11.56 4.35
CA SER A 162 -4.55 12.83 5.06
C SER A 162 -3.09 13.24 5.34
N ALA A 163 -2.26 12.29 5.78
CA ALA A 163 -0.83 12.53 6.06
C ALA A 163 -0.05 12.91 4.78
N ASN A 164 -0.39 12.28 3.65
CA ASN A 164 0.20 12.61 2.35
C ASN A 164 -0.32 13.96 1.82
N ALA A 165 -1.60 14.26 2.00
CA ALA A 165 -2.15 15.58 1.67
C ALA A 165 -1.46 16.71 2.48
N ALA A 166 -1.20 16.48 3.77
CA ALA A 166 -0.43 17.40 4.62
C ALA A 166 1.00 17.61 4.10
N PHE A 167 1.64 16.56 3.57
CA PHE A 167 2.95 16.67 2.93
C PHE A 167 2.89 17.59 1.70
N TYR A 168 1.90 17.45 0.81
CA TYR A 168 1.80 18.33 -0.36
C TYR A 168 1.54 19.80 0.02
N ARG A 169 0.70 20.05 1.04
CA ARG A 169 0.55 21.42 1.61
C ARG A 169 1.87 21.99 2.12
N ALA A 170 2.66 21.18 2.84
CA ALA A 170 3.98 21.59 3.33
C ALA A 170 5.03 21.81 2.21
N MET A 171 4.73 21.33 0.99
CA MET A 171 5.50 21.60 -0.22
C MET A 171 4.92 22.79 -1.03
N ASP A 172 4.12 23.64 -0.39
CA ASP A 172 3.50 24.85 -0.95
C ASP A 172 2.52 24.56 -2.11
N MET A 173 1.92 23.37 -2.16
CA MET A 173 0.84 23.08 -3.10
C MET A 173 -0.47 23.64 -2.56
N PRO A 174 -1.21 24.48 -3.33
CA PRO A 174 -2.51 25.00 -2.93
C PRO A 174 -3.54 23.89 -2.67
N GLN A 175 -4.42 24.09 -1.69
CA GLN A 175 -5.40 23.08 -1.28
C GLN A 175 -6.32 22.64 -2.44
N GLU A 176 -6.70 23.54 -3.31
CA GLU A 176 -7.54 23.31 -4.48
C GLU A 176 -6.86 22.45 -5.57
N ARG A 177 -5.56 22.19 -5.44
CA ARG A 177 -4.78 21.28 -6.32
C ARG A 177 -4.46 19.94 -5.67
N ILE A 178 -5.00 19.67 -4.48
CA ILE A 178 -4.79 18.41 -3.77
C ILE A 178 -6.08 17.62 -3.84
N PHE A 179 -6.13 16.60 -4.71
CA PHE A 179 -7.28 15.74 -4.94
C PHE A 179 -7.11 14.44 -4.16
N SER A 180 -8.20 13.93 -3.59
CA SER A 180 -8.15 12.62 -2.93
C SER A 180 -8.16 11.51 -4.00
N MET A 181 -7.15 10.66 -3.98
CA MET A 181 -7.09 9.40 -4.72
C MET A 181 -6.52 8.34 -3.76
N PRO A 182 -7.38 7.78 -2.90
CA PRO A 182 -6.96 6.99 -1.76
C PRO A 182 -6.06 5.81 -2.15
N TYR A 183 -5.17 5.40 -1.22
CA TYR A 183 -4.41 4.19 -1.43
C TYR A 183 -5.27 2.98 -1.10
N THR A 184 -5.54 2.18 -2.09
CA THR A 184 -6.51 1.09 -2.04
C THR A 184 -5.86 -0.23 -2.45
N VAL A 185 -6.53 -1.30 -2.09
CA VAL A 185 -6.30 -2.65 -2.61
C VAL A 185 -7.48 -3.05 -3.51
N ASP A 186 -7.47 -4.25 -4.05
CA ASP A 186 -8.65 -4.84 -4.67
C ASP A 186 -9.63 -5.29 -3.58
N ASN A 187 -10.50 -4.37 -3.15
CA ASN A 187 -11.44 -4.62 -2.06
C ASN A 187 -12.37 -5.80 -2.36
N THR A 188 -12.79 -5.96 -3.61
CA THR A 188 -13.67 -7.06 -4.02
C THR A 188 -12.96 -8.39 -3.82
N ARG A 189 -11.74 -8.53 -4.34
CA ARG A 189 -10.94 -9.75 -4.20
C ARG A 189 -10.69 -10.12 -2.73
N PHE A 190 -10.29 -9.13 -1.91
CA PHE A 190 -10.01 -9.40 -0.49
C PHE A 190 -11.29 -9.70 0.30
N THR A 191 -12.39 -8.98 0.05
CA THR A 191 -13.66 -9.21 0.74
C THR A 191 -14.27 -10.56 0.36
N GLU A 192 -14.31 -10.90 -0.92
CA GLU A 192 -14.89 -12.17 -1.38
C GLU A 192 -14.00 -13.36 -1.01
N GLY A 193 -12.69 -13.25 -1.23
CA GLY A 193 -11.74 -14.30 -0.94
C GLY A 193 -11.54 -14.59 0.56
N SER A 194 -11.93 -13.65 1.44
CA SER A 194 -11.91 -13.84 2.89
C SER A 194 -13.21 -14.40 3.47
N ARG A 195 -14.28 -14.52 2.66
CA ARG A 195 -15.54 -15.15 3.07
C ARG A 195 -15.39 -16.66 3.04
N LEU A 196 -15.06 -17.24 4.18
CA LEU A 196 -14.88 -18.68 4.34
C LEU A 196 -16.10 -19.30 5.01
N SER A 197 -16.52 -20.50 4.56
CA SER A 197 -17.40 -21.36 5.35
C SER A 197 -16.66 -21.81 6.63
N GLU A 198 -17.40 -22.33 7.61
CA GLU A 198 -16.76 -22.89 8.82
C GLU A 198 -15.75 -24.01 8.51
N GLU A 199 -16.08 -24.86 7.56
CA GLU A 199 -15.19 -25.93 7.10
C GLU A 199 -13.93 -25.37 6.44
N GLN A 200 -14.08 -24.44 5.49
CA GLN A 200 -12.95 -23.78 4.84
C GLN A 200 -12.07 -23.05 5.85
N ARG A 201 -12.69 -22.37 6.84
CA ARG A 201 -11.96 -21.68 7.88
C ARG A 201 -11.14 -22.65 8.74
N LYS A 202 -11.69 -23.79 9.11
CA LYS A 202 -10.96 -24.85 9.83
C LYS A 202 -9.79 -25.39 9.00
N ASP A 203 -10.00 -25.64 7.71
CA ASP A 203 -8.95 -26.13 6.81
C ASP A 203 -7.80 -25.13 6.66
N VAL A 204 -8.12 -23.84 6.51
CA VAL A 204 -7.09 -22.80 6.42
C VAL A 204 -6.34 -22.66 7.74
N ARG A 205 -7.05 -22.68 8.89
CA ARG A 205 -6.42 -22.64 10.21
C ARG A 205 -5.48 -23.82 10.42
N ALA A 206 -5.91 -25.04 10.06
CA ALA A 206 -5.06 -26.24 10.15
C ALA A 206 -3.78 -26.11 9.30
N LYS A 207 -3.89 -25.56 8.08
CA LYS A 207 -2.72 -25.26 7.23
C LYS A 207 -1.79 -24.21 7.82
N LEU A 208 -2.31 -23.30 8.64
CA LEU A 208 -1.55 -22.31 9.38
C LEU A 208 -0.97 -22.86 10.71
N GLY A 209 -1.20 -24.15 11.01
CA GLY A 209 -0.72 -24.80 12.24
C GLY A 209 -1.64 -24.61 13.45
N VAL A 210 -2.85 -24.08 13.27
CA VAL A 210 -3.80 -23.81 14.36
C VAL A 210 -4.93 -24.85 14.31
N ALA A 211 -4.99 -25.72 15.32
CA ALA A 211 -5.93 -26.84 15.39
C ALA A 211 -7.20 -26.56 16.23
N ASP A 212 -7.16 -25.57 17.10
CA ASP A 212 -8.25 -25.19 18.00
C ASP A 212 -9.03 -23.95 17.54
N ALA A 213 -9.99 -23.50 18.37
CA ALA A 213 -10.81 -22.34 18.11
C ALA A 213 -10.28 -21.04 18.75
N ASP A 214 -9.11 -21.06 19.39
CA ASP A 214 -8.54 -19.87 20.04
C ASP A 214 -8.24 -18.76 19.01
N PRO A 215 -8.38 -17.50 19.38
CA PRO A 215 -8.21 -16.39 18.44
C PRO A 215 -6.84 -16.34 17.78
N ILE A 216 -6.77 -15.95 16.50
CA ILE A 216 -5.53 -15.74 15.74
C ILE A 216 -5.23 -14.25 15.64
N VAL A 217 -4.06 -13.85 16.15
CA VAL A 217 -3.41 -12.57 15.84
C VAL A 217 -2.60 -12.76 14.56
N LEU A 218 -3.00 -12.11 13.51
CA LEU A 218 -2.32 -12.19 12.20
C LEU A 218 -1.37 -11.01 12.00
N TYR A 219 -0.17 -11.31 11.58
CA TYR A 219 0.84 -10.36 11.09
C TYR A 219 1.19 -10.68 9.64
N VAL A 220 1.10 -9.69 8.74
CA VAL A 220 1.46 -9.84 7.33
C VAL A 220 2.37 -8.69 6.91
N ALA A 221 3.66 -8.93 6.82
CA ALA A 221 4.65 -7.96 6.33
C ALA A 221 6.00 -8.62 5.98
N LYS A 222 6.89 -7.87 5.32
CA LYS A 222 8.31 -8.26 5.22
C LYS A 222 8.92 -8.34 6.61
N LEU A 223 9.69 -9.39 6.91
CA LEU A 223 10.34 -9.59 8.21
C LEU A 223 11.62 -8.75 8.29
N GLN A 224 11.46 -7.47 8.58
CA GLN A 224 12.51 -6.45 8.68
C GLN A 224 12.42 -5.71 10.02
N ALA A 225 13.54 -5.20 10.54
CA ALA A 225 13.61 -4.52 11.82
C ALA A 225 12.56 -3.39 11.96
N ARG A 226 12.40 -2.53 10.95
CA ARG A 226 11.41 -1.44 10.97
C ARG A 226 9.94 -1.89 11.02
N LYS A 227 9.66 -3.18 10.85
CA LYS A 227 8.33 -3.77 10.94
C LYS A 227 8.02 -4.34 12.33
N HIS A 228 8.99 -4.36 13.22
CA HIS A 228 8.89 -4.77 14.62
C HIS A 228 8.16 -6.12 14.85
N PRO A 229 8.44 -7.17 14.06
CA PRO A 229 7.82 -8.48 14.31
C PRO A 229 8.22 -9.09 15.65
N ASP A 230 9.39 -8.74 16.17
CA ASP A 230 9.90 -9.17 17.49
C ASP A 230 9.11 -8.55 18.64
N ASP A 231 8.61 -7.33 18.49
CA ASP A 231 7.74 -6.70 19.51
C ASP A 231 6.42 -7.46 19.63
N LEU A 232 5.88 -7.99 18.52
CA LEU A 232 4.69 -8.85 18.56
C LEU A 232 4.96 -10.14 19.36
N LEU A 233 6.11 -10.78 19.19
CA LEU A 233 6.48 -11.97 19.98
C LEU A 233 6.61 -11.66 21.46
N ARG A 234 7.24 -10.53 21.82
CA ARG A 234 7.36 -10.08 23.20
C ARG A 234 6.01 -9.74 23.83
N ALA A 235 5.10 -9.09 23.07
CA ALA A 235 3.74 -8.83 23.50
C ALA A 235 2.94 -10.12 23.69
N ALA A 236 3.10 -11.09 22.76
CA ALA A 236 2.49 -12.41 22.89
C ALA A 236 2.92 -13.11 24.19
N ARG A 237 4.21 -13.07 24.54
CA ARG A 237 4.68 -13.65 25.81
C ARG A 237 4.04 -12.99 27.05
N ARG A 238 3.86 -11.65 27.03
CA ARG A 238 3.16 -10.94 28.11
C ARG A 238 1.73 -11.41 28.28
N LEU A 239 0.97 -11.52 27.17
CA LEU A 239 -0.41 -11.98 27.16
C LEU A 239 -0.53 -13.45 27.60
N GLN A 240 0.37 -14.31 27.16
CA GLN A 240 0.43 -15.70 27.59
C GLN A 240 0.68 -15.83 29.11
N ASN A 241 1.56 -14.98 29.68
CA ASN A 241 1.79 -14.93 31.13
C ASN A 241 0.57 -14.48 31.93
N GLN A 242 -0.39 -13.78 31.29
CA GLN A 242 -1.69 -13.41 31.87
C GLN A 242 -2.76 -14.52 31.71
N GLY A 243 -2.38 -15.68 31.16
CA GLY A 243 -3.26 -16.81 30.95
C GLY A 243 -4.21 -16.67 29.75
N ILE A 244 -3.96 -15.73 28.84
CA ILE A 244 -4.77 -15.54 27.63
C ILE A 244 -4.38 -16.56 26.58
N ARG A 245 -5.38 -17.25 26.03
CA ARG A 245 -5.22 -18.26 24.98
C ARG A 245 -5.48 -17.61 23.62
N PHE A 246 -4.53 -17.73 22.72
CA PHE A 246 -4.56 -17.24 21.34
C PHE A 246 -3.38 -17.81 20.56
N HIS A 247 -3.39 -17.64 19.25
CA HIS A 247 -2.27 -17.95 18.36
C HIS A 247 -1.75 -16.69 17.67
N VAL A 248 -0.47 -16.67 17.34
CA VAL A 248 0.14 -15.68 16.47
C VAL A 248 0.53 -16.35 15.16
N VAL A 249 0.02 -15.84 14.04
CA VAL A 249 0.39 -16.31 12.70
C VAL A 249 1.19 -15.21 12.01
N ILE A 250 2.44 -15.51 11.68
CA ILE A 250 3.37 -14.61 11.00
C ILE A 250 3.48 -15.01 9.54
N VAL A 251 3.00 -14.14 8.65
CA VAL A 251 3.06 -14.33 7.20
C VAL A 251 4.04 -13.32 6.60
N GLY A 252 5.06 -13.84 5.94
CA GLY A 252 6.09 -13.04 5.32
C GLY A 252 7.45 -13.73 5.34
N SER A 253 8.41 -13.13 4.66
CA SER A 253 9.81 -13.52 4.67
C SER A 253 10.70 -12.27 4.77
N GLY A 254 11.96 -12.45 5.09
CA GLY A 254 12.91 -11.36 5.23
C GLY A 254 14.09 -11.72 6.10
N GLU A 255 14.98 -10.76 6.30
CA GLU A 255 16.24 -10.91 7.01
C GLU A 255 16.11 -11.39 8.47
N MET A 256 14.98 -11.07 9.13
CA MET A 256 14.75 -11.45 10.53
C MET A 256 14.12 -12.84 10.70
N ALA A 257 13.83 -13.58 9.63
CA ALA A 257 13.06 -14.83 9.74
C ALA A 257 13.68 -15.85 10.72
N ALA A 258 14.98 -16.10 10.61
CA ALA A 258 15.67 -17.04 11.51
C ALA A 258 15.73 -16.53 12.96
N GLU A 259 16.04 -15.23 13.14
CA GLU A 259 16.09 -14.59 14.45
C GLU A 259 14.74 -14.64 15.19
N LEU A 260 13.64 -14.49 14.48
CA LEU A 260 12.29 -14.55 15.06
C LEU A 260 11.92 -15.96 15.53
N VAL A 261 12.31 -17.00 14.79
CA VAL A 261 12.12 -18.40 15.22
C VAL A 261 12.90 -18.66 16.50
N ASP A 262 14.16 -18.25 16.54
CA ASP A 262 15.01 -18.38 17.74
C ASP A 262 14.45 -17.58 18.92
N LEU A 263 13.92 -16.36 18.67
CA LEU A 263 13.31 -15.53 19.70
C LEU A 263 12.05 -16.19 20.28
N ALA A 264 11.18 -16.73 19.43
CA ALA A 264 9.99 -17.46 19.88
C ALA A 264 10.37 -18.63 20.79
N GLY A 265 11.39 -19.41 20.41
CA GLY A 265 11.94 -20.50 21.25
C GLY A 265 12.49 -20.02 22.60
N ARG A 266 13.29 -18.95 22.60
CA ARG A 266 13.82 -18.35 23.85
C ARG A 266 12.73 -17.80 24.77
N LEU A 267 11.64 -17.28 24.18
CA LEU A 267 10.49 -16.80 24.93
C LEU A 267 9.55 -17.93 25.39
N GLY A 268 9.79 -19.18 24.98
CA GLY A 268 8.93 -20.31 25.30
C GLY A 268 7.51 -20.16 24.72
N LEU A 269 7.40 -19.65 23.51
CA LEU A 269 6.12 -19.48 22.78
C LEU A 269 5.87 -20.71 21.91
N ASP A 270 4.86 -21.49 22.25
CA ASP A 270 4.38 -22.66 21.50
C ASP A 270 3.18 -22.35 20.58
N ASN A 271 2.64 -21.14 20.71
CA ASN A 271 1.47 -20.65 20.00
C ASN A 271 1.81 -19.71 18.83
N VAL A 272 3.06 -19.68 18.35
CA VAL A 272 3.51 -18.87 17.22
C VAL A 272 3.77 -19.73 16.00
N HIS A 273 3.18 -19.37 14.88
CA HIS A 273 3.23 -20.12 13.62
C HIS A 273 3.84 -19.25 12.52
N PHE A 274 4.96 -19.68 11.94
CA PHE A 274 5.63 -19.00 10.84
C PHE A 274 5.22 -19.63 9.52
N HIS A 275 4.37 -18.96 8.74
CA HIS A 275 3.85 -19.45 7.47
C HIS A 275 4.84 -19.29 6.31
N GLY A 276 5.75 -18.30 6.42
CA GLY A 276 6.55 -17.86 5.28
C GLY A 276 5.79 -16.91 4.34
N PHE A 277 6.29 -16.74 3.12
CA PHE A 277 5.67 -15.86 2.12
C PHE A 277 4.35 -16.44 1.60
N ALA A 278 3.31 -15.63 1.56
CA ALA A 278 2.04 -15.93 0.89
C ALA A 278 1.83 -15.00 -0.30
N ASN A 279 1.37 -15.55 -1.42
CA ASN A 279 1.11 -14.78 -2.63
C ASN A 279 -0.32 -14.23 -2.67
N GLN A 280 -0.62 -13.39 -3.65
CA GLN A 280 -1.86 -12.61 -3.74
C GLN A 280 -3.14 -13.46 -3.83
N SER A 281 -3.07 -14.68 -4.39
CA SER A 281 -4.20 -15.60 -4.48
C SER A 281 -4.57 -16.25 -3.14
N THR A 282 -3.61 -16.43 -2.24
CA THR A 282 -3.81 -17.14 -0.96
C THR A 282 -4.05 -16.17 0.21
N LEU A 283 -3.54 -14.95 0.14
CA LEU A 283 -3.64 -13.95 1.20
C LEU A 283 -5.08 -13.71 1.68
N PRO A 284 -6.12 -13.55 0.83
CA PRO A 284 -7.48 -13.31 1.29
C PRO A 284 -8.01 -14.40 2.24
N GLN A 285 -7.71 -15.67 1.96
CA GLN A 285 -8.13 -16.79 2.82
C GLN A 285 -7.41 -16.75 4.17
N ILE A 286 -6.14 -16.39 4.19
CA ILE A 286 -5.36 -16.24 5.44
C ILE A 286 -5.97 -15.12 6.31
N TYR A 287 -6.30 -13.96 5.73
CA TYR A 287 -7.01 -12.90 6.45
C TYR A 287 -8.37 -13.38 6.95
N GLY A 288 -9.13 -14.16 6.15
CA GLY A 288 -10.44 -14.71 6.52
C GLY A 288 -10.39 -15.71 7.68
N ALA A 289 -9.26 -16.37 7.89
CA ALA A 289 -9.06 -17.35 8.97
C ALA A 289 -8.69 -16.71 10.31
N ALA A 290 -8.24 -15.44 10.31
CA ALA A 290 -7.77 -14.71 11.47
C ALA A 290 -8.90 -14.01 12.26
N ASP A 291 -8.56 -13.45 13.42
CA ASP A 291 -9.49 -12.79 14.34
C ASP A 291 -9.12 -11.35 14.68
N VAL A 292 -7.84 -11.00 14.55
CA VAL A 292 -7.32 -9.63 14.70
C VAL A 292 -6.05 -9.48 13.87
N PHE A 293 -5.84 -8.31 13.31
CA PHE A 293 -4.63 -7.96 12.56
C PHE A 293 -3.73 -7.05 13.39
N ALA A 294 -2.44 -7.40 13.50
CA ALA A 294 -1.44 -6.61 14.21
C ALA A 294 -0.32 -6.14 13.28
N LEU A 295 -0.02 -4.83 13.29
CA LEU A 295 1.08 -4.24 12.53
C LEU A 295 1.86 -3.24 13.40
N PRO A 296 2.94 -3.65 14.07
CA PRO A 296 3.73 -2.79 14.96
C PRO A 296 4.79 -1.93 14.25
N SER A 297 4.67 -1.70 12.96
CA SER A 297 5.68 -1.05 12.11
C SER A 297 6.00 0.40 12.52
N GLU A 298 7.25 0.78 12.36
CA GLU A 298 7.68 2.18 12.30
C GLU A 298 8.00 2.60 10.86
N ASN A 299 8.02 3.92 10.59
CA ASN A 299 8.40 4.47 9.29
C ASN A 299 7.66 3.82 8.09
N GLU A 300 6.41 3.45 8.28
CA GLU A 300 5.57 2.86 7.26
C GLU A 300 4.88 3.95 6.44
N PRO A 301 5.15 4.07 5.12
CA PRO A 301 4.55 5.12 4.31
C PRO A 301 3.03 5.08 4.27
N TRP A 302 2.44 3.87 4.21
CA TRP A 302 0.98 3.68 4.22
C TRP A 302 0.56 2.48 5.06
N GLY A 303 0.97 1.26 4.69
CA GLY A 303 0.58 0.02 5.35
C GLY A 303 -0.63 -0.66 4.69
N LEU A 304 -0.54 -0.98 3.38
CA LEU A 304 -1.65 -1.60 2.63
C LEU A 304 -2.17 -2.92 3.22
N ALA A 305 -1.37 -3.62 4.01
CA ALA A 305 -1.83 -4.80 4.76
C ALA A 305 -2.97 -4.47 5.75
N VAL A 306 -3.07 -3.21 6.22
CA VAL A 306 -4.23 -2.73 7.00
C VAL A 306 -5.48 -2.68 6.12
N ASN A 307 -5.38 -2.17 4.88
CA ASN A 307 -6.51 -2.17 3.96
C ASN A 307 -6.98 -3.61 3.67
N GLU A 308 -6.05 -4.53 3.42
CA GLU A 308 -6.33 -5.95 3.17
C GLU A 308 -7.05 -6.60 4.36
N ALA A 309 -6.54 -6.39 5.57
CA ALA A 309 -7.14 -6.89 6.81
C ALA A 309 -8.54 -6.32 7.06
N MET A 310 -8.76 -5.03 6.80
CA MET A 310 -10.06 -4.38 6.93
C MET A 310 -11.09 -4.90 5.91
N CYS A 311 -10.67 -5.23 4.67
CA CYS A 311 -11.54 -5.89 3.69
C CYS A 311 -12.02 -7.26 4.18
N ALA A 312 -11.18 -8.01 4.88
CA ALA A 312 -11.55 -9.24 5.56
C ALA A 312 -12.41 -9.01 6.83
N GLY A 313 -12.49 -7.75 7.28
CA GLY A 313 -13.23 -7.37 8.49
C GLY A 313 -12.46 -7.67 9.77
N LEU A 314 -11.15 -7.57 9.76
CA LEU A 314 -10.40 -7.76 11.01
C LEU A 314 -10.38 -6.46 11.84
N PRO A 315 -10.51 -6.54 13.16
CA PRO A 315 -10.08 -5.50 14.07
C PRO A 315 -8.59 -5.20 13.86
N ILE A 316 -8.20 -3.93 13.97
CA ILE A 316 -6.84 -3.48 13.68
C ILE A 316 -6.13 -3.07 14.96
N VAL A 317 -4.94 -3.64 15.20
CA VAL A 317 -3.99 -3.16 16.21
C VAL A 317 -2.73 -2.70 15.49
N ALA A 318 -2.49 -1.40 15.46
CA ALA A 318 -1.43 -0.83 14.64
C ALA A 318 -0.67 0.27 15.38
N SER A 319 0.61 0.43 15.09
CA SER A 319 1.35 1.57 15.63
C SER A 319 0.86 2.89 15.03
N ALA A 320 0.85 3.95 15.80
CA ALA A 320 0.35 5.28 15.41
C ALA A 320 1.20 5.93 14.30
N GLU A 321 2.41 5.43 14.05
CA GLU A 321 3.37 5.93 13.07
C GLU A 321 3.10 5.44 11.64
N ILE A 322 2.18 4.50 11.46
CA ILE A 322 1.80 3.99 10.14
C ILE A 322 0.95 5.03 9.41
N GLY A 323 1.29 5.33 8.16
CA GLY A 323 0.68 6.42 7.40
C GLY A 323 -0.83 6.32 7.20
N CYS A 324 -1.42 5.13 7.15
CA CYS A 324 -2.86 4.95 7.00
C CYS A 324 -3.65 5.05 8.31
N VAL A 325 -3.00 4.99 9.46
CA VAL A 325 -3.69 4.86 10.76
C VAL A 325 -4.60 6.06 11.04
N ALA A 326 -4.13 7.27 10.76
CA ALA A 326 -4.92 8.49 10.95
C ALA A 326 -6.23 8.51 10.11
N ASP A 327 -6.27 7.78 9.02
CA ASP A 327 -7.41 7.73 8.10
C ASP A 327 -8.29 6.49 8.30
N LEU A 328 -7.67 5.33 8.60
CA LEU A 328 -8.33 4.02 8.57
C LEU A 328 -8.62 3.44 9.96
N VAL A 329 -7.84 3.78 10.98
CA VAL A 329 -7.99 3.19 12.32
C VAL A 329 -8.60 4.21 13.28
N GLN A 330 -9.85 3.98 13.65
CA GLN A 330 -10.58 4.79 14.63
C GLN A 330 -10.52 4.07 15.99
N PRO A 331 -9.78 4.62 16.98
CA PRO A 331 -9.62 3.96 18.28
C PRO A 331 -10.96 3.60 18.93
N HIS A 332 -11.06 2.37 19.44
CA HIS A 332 -12.25 1.77 20.05
C HIS A 332 -13.44 1.55 19.09
N VAL A 333 -13.36 1.95 17.82
CA VAL A 333 -14.39 1.72 16.80
C VAL A 333 -14.06 0.48 15.98
N ASN A 334 -12.93 0.49 15.24
CA ASN A 334 -12.49 -0.65 14.44
C ASN A 334 -11.10 -1.17 14.83
N GLY A 335 -10.47 -0.59 15.85
CA GLY A 335 -9.15 -1.02 16.29
C GLY A 335 -8.61 -0.22 17.46
N LEU A 336 -7.34 -0.46 17.76
CA LEU A 336 -6.58 0.25 18.80
C LEU A 336 -5.19 0.60 18.27
N THR A 337 -4.62 1.68 18.78
CA THR A 337 -3.29 2.15 18.38
C THR A 337 -2.36 2.21 19.59
N PHE A 338 -1.06 2.11 19.33
CA PHE A 338 0.02 2.20 20.31
C PHE A 338 1.26 2.84 19.64
N THR A 339 2.28 3.16 20.42
CA THR A 339 3.54 3.70 19.90
C THR A 339 4.45 2.56 19.43
N ALA A 340 5.10 2.68 18.25
CA ALA A 340 6.04 1.68 17.76
C ALA A 340 7.18 1.47 18.78
N GLY A 341 7.58 0.21 19.01
CA GLY A 341 8.55 -0.17 20.05
C GLY A 341 7.96 -0.31 21.45
N ASP A 342 6.69 0.09 21.68
CA ASP A 342 6.03 -0.10 22.96
C ASP A 342 5.33 -1.47 23.03
N VAL A 343 6.09 -2.47 23.48
CA VAL A 343 5.64 -3.86 23.65
C VAL A 343 4.47 -3.96 24.63
N GLU A 344 4.47 -3.14 25.69
CA GLU A 344 3.38 -3.13 26.67
C GLU A 344 2.12 -2.52 26.09
N GLY A 345 2.23 -1.40 25.38
CA GLY A 345 1.13 -0.78 24.66
C GLY A 345 0.52 -1.72 23.62
N LEU A 346 1.35 -2.47 22.87
CA LEU A 346 0.87 -3.50 21.94
C LEU A 346 0.10 -4.61 22.65
N ALA A 347 0.61 -5.13 23.76
CA ALA A 347 -0.08 -6.17 24.53
C ALA A 347 -1.42 -5.65 25.09
N ASN A 348 -1.43 -4.43 25.64
CA ASN A 348 -2.65 -3.80 26.17
C ASN A 348 -3.69 -3.52 25.07
N ALA A 349 -3.26 -3.20 23.85
CA ALA A 349 -4.17 -3.01 22.71
C ALA A 349 -4.75 -4.35 22.19
N LEU A 350 -3.99 -5.43 22.20
CA LEU A 350 -4.47 -6.76 21.81
C LEU A 350 -5.42 -7.38 22.84
N HIS A 351 -5.16 -7.17 24.12
CA HIS A 351 -5.87 -7.82 25.24
C HIS A 351 -7.40 -7.77 25.11
N PRO A 352 -8.07 -6.61 25.06
CA PRO A 352 -9.54 -6.53 25.04
C PRO A 352 -10.14 -7.19 23.79
N ILE A 353 -9.42 -7.18 22.67
CA ILE A 353 -9.88 -7.79 21.43
C ILE A 353 -9.77 -9.33 21.52
N LEU A 354 -8.78 -9.86 22.21
CA LEU A 354 -8.58 -11.31 22.36
C LEU A 354 -9.58 -11.92 23.34
N VAL A 355 -9.92 -11.22 24.44
CA VAL A 355 -10.77 -11.78 25.49
C VAL A 355 -12.27 -11.56 25.26
N ASP A 356 -12.68 -10.56 24.48
CA ASP A 356 -14.09 -10.21 24.27
C ASP A 356 -14.51 -10.38 22.80
N MET A 357 -15.27 -11.42 22.52
CA MET A 357 -15.81 -11.70 21.18
C MET A 357 -16.77 -10.60 20.69
N LYS A 358 -17.50 -9.92 21.59
CA LYS A 358 -18.41 -8.83 21.18
C LYS A 358 -17.63 -7.59 20.71
N ILE A 359 -16.48 -7.31 21.35
CA ILE A 359 -15.58 -6.26 20.90
C ILE A 359 -15.06 -6.61 19.50
N ARG A 360 -14.60 -7.84 19.29
CA ARG A 360 -14.12 -8.30 17.96
C ARG A 360 -15.19 -8.13 16.89
N GLN A 361 -16.40 -8.58 17.13
CA GLN A 361 -17.52 -8.51 16.16
C GLN A 361 -17.84 -7.07 15.77
N ARG A 362 -18.00 -6.19 16.79
CA ARG A 362 -18.28 -4.77 16.56
C ARG A 362 -17.17 -4.09 15.75
N MET A 363 -15.91 -4.34 16.13
CA MET A 363 -14.77 -3.78 15.41
C MET A 363 -14.64 -4.34 13.99
N SER A 364 -15.00 -5.60 13.80
CA SER A 364 -15.03 -6.25 12.48
C SER A 364 -16.03 -5.57 11.53
N GLU A 365 -17.24 -5.32 11.98
CA GLU A 365 -18.28 -4.62 11.22
C GLU A 365 -17.83 -3.19 10.88
N ALA A 366 -17.24 -2.49 11.83
CA ALA A 366 -16.73 -1.14 11.64
C ALA A 366 -15.56 -1.10 10.62
N SER A 367 -14.64 -2.07 10.65
CA SER A 367 -13.57 -2.20 9.67
C SER A 367 -14.12 -2.30 8.25
N ARG A 368 -15.12 -3.17 8.02
CA ARG A 368 -15.77 -3.30 6.70
C ARG A 368 -16.46 -2.02 6.26
N ALA A 369 -17.16 -1.35 7.18
CA ALA A 369 -17.85 -0.10 6.89
C ALA A 369 -16.87 1.02 6.49
N ILE A 370 -15.76 1.17 7.22
CA ILE A 370 -14.75 2.20 6.92
C ILE A 370 -14.07 1.91 5.59
N ILE A 371 -13.61 0.67 5.35
CA ILE A 371 -12.83 0.34 4.14
C ILE A 371 -13.67 0.39 2.87
N SER A 372 -15.00 0.27 2.95
CA SER A 372 -15.88 0.37 1.78
C SER A 372 -15.81 1.73 1.09
N HIS A 373 -15.39 2.78 1.80
CA HIS A 373 -15.17 4.13 1.29
C HIS A 373 -13.72 4.39 0.82
N TRP A 374 -12.89 3.36 0.80
CA TRP A 374 -11.49 3.40 0.34
C TRP A 374 -11.32 2.40 -0.80
N SER A 375 -11.98 2.65 -1.92
CA SER A 375 -12.05 1.74 -3.05
C SER A 375 -11.54 2.36 -4.35
N TYR A 376 -11.54 1.59 -5.42
CA TYR A 376 -11.19 2.07 -6.76
C TYR A 376 -12.17 3.11 -7.29
N ALA A 377 -13.43 3.12 -6.81
CA ALA A 377 -14.42 4.12 -7.20
C ALA A 377 -14.01 5.53 -6.70
N GLU A 378 -13.54 5.65 -5.45
CA GLU A 378 -13.00 6.91 -4.92
C GLU A 378 -11.75 7.34 -5.67
N CYS A 379 -10.92 6.38 -6.11
CA CYS A 379 -9.76 6.67 -6.96
C CYS A 379 -10.19 7.25 -8.31
N ALA A 380 -11.22 6.69 -8.94
CA ALA A 380 -11.77 7.19 -10.21
C ALA A 380 -12.33 8.60 -10.05
N ALA A 381 -13.12 8.83 -9.00
CA ALA A 381 -13.69 10.15 -8.69
C ALA A 381 -12.59 11.20 -8.47
N GLY A 382 -11.54 10.86 -7.73
CA GLY A 382 -10.40 11.75 -7.49
C GLY A 382 -9.62 12.10 -8.75
N LEU A 383 -9.39 11.12 -9.63
CA LEU A 383 -8.75 11.36 -10.93
C LEU A 383 -9.64 12.26 -11.82
N GLN A 384 -10.95 12.00 -11.86
CA GLN A 384 -11.91 12.81 -12.61
C GLN A 384 -11.91 14.27 -12.12
N ALA A 385 -11.94 14.51 -10.80
CA ALA A 385 -11.89 15.84 -10.21
C ALA A 385 -10.60 16.59 -10.62
N ALA A 386 -9.44 15.90 -10.59
CA ALA A 386 -8.16 16.47 -11.00
C ALA A 386 -8.15 16.87 -12.50
N LEU A 387 -8.69 16.02 -13.37
CA LEU A 387 -8.81 16.30 -14.80
C LEU A 387 -9.78 17.45 -15.08
N ALA A 388 -10.90 17.54 -14.37
CA ALA A 388 -11.85 18.63 -14.49
C ALA A 388 -11.20 19.98 -14.08
N TYR A 389 -10.53 20.02 -12.95
CA TYR A 389 -9.83 21.23 -12.48
C TYR A 389 -8.79 21.74 -13.48
N SER A 390 -8.04 20.84 -14.11
CA SER A 390 -6.99 21.20 -15.07
C SER A 390 -7.50 21.66 -16.44
N GLY A 391 -8.80 21.74 -16.64
CA GLY A 391 -9.44 22.14 -17.91
C GLY A 391 -9.37 21.07 -19.02
N VAL A 392 -8.91 19.86 -18.73
CA VAL A 392 -8.88 18.76 -19.71
C VAL A 392 -10.27 18.42 -20.19
N VAL A 393 -11.24 18.40 -19.29
CA VAL A 393 -12.65 18.12 -19.60
C VAL A 393 -13.21 19.16 -20.58
N ALA A 394 -13.01 20.45 -20.30
CA ALA A 394 -13.50 21.55 -21.15
C ALA A 394 -12.87 21.49 -22.56
N ARG A 395 -11.56 21.27 -22.65
CA ARG A 395 -10.85 21.13 -23.94
C ARG A 395 -11.40 19.98 -24.78
N ARG A 396 -11.66 18.81 -24.17
CA ARG A 396 -12.24 17.66 -24.89
C ARG A 396 -13.67 17.87 -25.36
N LEU A 397 -14.49 18.54 -24.58
CA LEU A 397 -15.85 18.89 -25.00
C LEU A 397 -15.84 19.83 -26.19
N ALA A 398 -14.95 20.84 -26.19
CA ALA A 398 -14.79 21.75 -27.32
C ALA A 398 -14.32 21.03 -28.59
N MET A 399 -13.40 20.08 -28.53
CA MET A 399 -12.96 19.29 -29.69
C MET A 399 -14.03 18.35 -30.26
N ARG A 400 -15.03 17.92 -29.48
CA ARG A 400 -16.13 17.07 -29.95
C ARG A 400 -17.27 17.87 -30.60
N ALA A 401 -17.31 19.16 -30.33
CA ALA A 401 -18.32 20.06 -30.87
C ALA A 401 -17.89 20.68 -32.23
N GLN A 402 -16.66 20.49 -32.63
CA GLN A 402 -16.11 20.81 -33.97
C GLN A 402 -16.13 19.56 -34.86
#